data_3432737c1da99e4e87526a0d7a0ff85c
#
_entry.id   3432737c1da99e4e87526a0d7a0ff85c
#
_cell.length_a   1.000
_cell.length_b   1.000
_cell.length_c   1.000
_cell.angle_alpha   90.00
_cell.angle_beta   90.00
_cell.angle_gamma   90.00
#
_symmetry.space_group_name_H-M   'P 1'
#
loop_
_entity.id
_entity.type
_entity.pdbx_description
1 polymer ?
#
loop_
_entity_poly.entity_id
_entity_poly.type
_entity_poly.pdbx_seq_one_letter_code
_entity_poly.pdbx_strand_id
1 'polypeptide(L)'
;MMKTLGSLLASILLLISFQNESLAHTKSVSYSSWAIQDEEVIVNFTVASREVTKLMEYQVNYPSLTDSLRSHLMEHIYSDNMISKPVINILNTEPGTTGLSLKFNIDQVEGYIFDVNIFFNQIPSHVHYAKINYESGQKRTMVLNENNHQITFLTTADEPLEQTSFDSFKQYLGLGFTHILEGIDHLLFLLALFILCKSFKNLIFAATGFTIGHSLTLALAASNIVIPEVNIIESLIGWTIVLASIEALNIPKHEMRKIQLGILIMVMTMSALSLFSIVDFKTGFIIGLGLLTLAILRLNEDREESEMLRPMLAIIFGTIHGFGFANILNEINLDRTNFLFSLLGFNLGVEIGQILVLLSMWILTTYLVTKIHTKDMQKITHLVSSILCSIGLYWFLTRLLG
;
A
#
# COMPACT_ATOMS: atom_id res chain seq x y z
N MET A 1 35.67 8.08 -11.69
CA MET A 1 34.53 7.32 -12.21
C MET A 1 33.92 6.34 -11.19
N MET A 2 34.69 5.45 -10.52
CA MET A 2 34.20 4.66 -9.38
C MET A 2 33.69 5.51 -8.20
N LYS A 3 34.32 6.65 -7.92
CA LYS A 3 33.94 7.57 -6.84
C LYS A 3 32.58 8.25 -7.07
N THR A 4 32.24 8.61 -8.32
CA THR A 4 30.95 9.24 -8.65
C THR A 4 29.78 8.26 -8.64
N LEU A 5 30.03 7.00 -8.96
CA LEU A 5 29.01 5.96 -8.93
C LEU A 5 28.75 5.50 -7.49
N GLY A 6 29.81 5.39 -6.67
CA GLY A 6 29.69 5.15 -5.24
C GLY A 6 28.94 6.28 -4.52
N SER A 7 29.11 7.54 -4.96
CA SER A 7 28.36 8.65 -4.40
C SER A 7 26.87 8.64 -4.83
N LEU A 8 26.55 8.19 -6.04
CA LEU A 8 25.15 8.08 -6.48
C LEU A 8 24.43 6.93 -5.79
N LEU A 9 25.09 5.77 -5.66
CA LEU A 9 24.57 4.65 -4.85
C LEU A 9 24.48 5.01 -3.36
N ALA A 10 25.48 5.71 -2.83
CA ALA A 10 25.43 6.23 -1.48
C ALA A 10 24.33 7.28 -1.31
N SER A 11 24.07 8.12 -2.31
CA SER A 11 22.95 9.07 -2.27
C SER A 11 21.59 8.38 -2.37
N ILE A 12 21.44 7.33 -3.16
CA ILE A 12 20.23 6.51 -3.22
C ILE A 12 20.06 5.72 -1.91
N LEU A 13 21.13 5.11 -1.39
CA LEU A 13 21.13 4.45 -0.09
C LEU A 13 20.92 5.44 1.06
N LEU A 14 21.48 6.65 0.98
CA LEU A 14 21.21 7.73 1.94
C LEU A 14 19.77 8.22 1.84
N LEU A 15 19.20 8.38 0.65
CA LEU A 15 17.77 8.71 0.48
C LEU A 15 16.86 7.62 1.05
N ILE A 16 17.26 6.35 0.96
CA ILE A 16 16.56 5.22 1.57
C ILE A 16 16.82 5.16 3.09
N SER A 17 18.00 5.54 3.58
CA SER A 17 18.37 5.49 5.01
C SER A 17 17.95 6.72 5.82
N PHE A 18 17.59 7.84 5.19
CA PHE A 18 16.99 8.99 5.88
C PHE A 18 15.50 8.80 6.21
N GLN A 19 14.89 7.72 5.78
CA GLN A 19 13.60 7.29 6.31
C GLN A 19 13.87 6.47 7.59
N ASN A 20 14.00 7.18 8.72
CA ASN A 20 13.99 6.58 10.04
C ASN A 20 12.75 5.67 10.15
N GLU A 21 12.98 4.42 10.50
CA GLU A 21 11.96 3.39 10.69
C GLU A 21 11.06 3.15 9.47
N SER A 22 11.67 2.80 8.35
CA SER A 22 10.96 2.18 7.25
C SER A 22 10.65 0.72 7.58
N LEU A 23 9.71 0.52 8.44
CA LEU A 23 8.80 -0.58 8.32
C LEU A 23 8.10 -0.40 6.97
N ALA A 24 7.94 -1.47 6.20
CA ALA A 24 7.12 -1.46 5.00
C ALA A 24 5.69 -1.12 5.43
N HIS A 25 5.37 0.16 5.34
CA HIS A 25 4.17 0.70 5.95
C HIS A 25 2.99 0.45 5.03
N THR A 26 2.04 -0.32 5.53
CA THR A 26 0.66 0.06 5.30
C THR A 26 0.57 1.56 5.54
N LYS A 27 0.07 2.33 4.56
CA LYS A 27 -0.16 3.78 4.70
C LYS A 27 -0.71 4.07 6.08
N SER A 28 -0.27 5.14 6.71
CA SER A 28 -0.93 5.65 7.91
C SER A 28 -2.34 6.05 7.53
N VAL A 29 -3.33 5.37 8.10
CA VAL A 29 -4.73 5.53 7.71
C VAL A 29 -5.60 5.57 8.94
N SER A 30 -6.62 6.43 8.92
CA SER A 30 -7.69 6.45 9.91
C SER A 30 -9.06 6.58 9.25
N TYR A 31 -10.10 6.25 9.99
CA TYR A 31 -11.47 6.21 9.50
C TYR A 31 -12.40 6.92 10.47
N SER A 32 -13.42 7.58 9.91
CA SER A 32 -14.52 8.09 10.73
C SER A 32 -15.87 7.89 10.05
N SER A 33 -16.87 7.64 10.85
CA SER A 33 -18.27 7.62 10.43
C SER A 33 -19.01 8.76 11.11
N TRP A 34 -19.56 9.66 10.32
CA TRP A 34 -20.28 10.85 10.72
C TRP A 34 -21.77 10.61 10.58
N ALA A 35 -22.52 10.78 11.64
CA ALA A 35 -23.98 10.71 11.63
C ALA A 35 -24.53 12.02 12.17
N ILE A 36 -25.47 12.62 11.43
CA ILE A 36 -26.17 13.84 11.82
C ILE A 36 -27.52 13.42 12.34
N GLN A 37 -27.86 13.85 13.54
CA GLN A 37 -29.14 13.57 14.20
C GLN A 37 -29.62 14.85 14.89
N ASP A 38 -30.66 15.49 14.36
CA ASP A 38 -31.22 16.74 14.87
C ASP A 38 -30.16 17.84 15.14
N GLU A 39 -29.86 18.11 16.40
CA GLU A 39 -28.87 19.11 16.88
C GLU A 39 -27.54 18.48 17.28
N GLU A 40 -27.26 17.23 16.86
CA GLU A 40 -26.07 16.47 17.26
C GLU A 40 -25.32 15.89 16.05
N VAL A 41 -24.00 15.96 16.10
CA VAL A 41 -23.12 15.23 15.16
C VAL A 41 -22.36 14.19 15.94
N ILE A 42 -22.56 12.91 15.58
CA ILE A 42 -21.86 11.77 16.18
C ILE A 42 -20.77 11.33 15.23
N VAL A 43 -19.53 11.33 15.70
CA VAL A 43 -18.35 10.91 14.95
C VAL A 43 -17.74 9.68 15.60
N ASN A 44 -17.81 8.54 14.94
CA ASN A 44 -17.11 7.34 15.37
C ASN A 44 -15.78 7.27 14.63
N PHE A 45 -14.70 7.44 15.36
CA PHE A 45 -13.34 7.49 14.83
C PHE A 45 -12.58 6.20 15.17
N THR A 46 -11.84 5.64 14.20
CA THR A 46 -11.01 4.45 14.38
C THR A 46 -9.68 4.57 13.67
N VAL A 47 -8.64 4.04 14.30
CA VAL A 47 -7.27 4.06 13.75
C VAL A 47 -6.49 2.86 14.27
N ALA A 48 -5.53 2.35 13.52
CA ALA A 48 -4.63 1.32 13.99
C ALA A 48 -3.85 1.82 15.22
N SER A 49 -3.78 1.02 16.28
CA SER A 49 -3.15 1.40 17.56
C SER A 49 -1.69 1.84 17.39
N ARG A 50 -0.98 1.27 16.44
CA ARG A 50 0.39 1.67 16.08
C ARG A 50 0.50 3.12 15.56
N GLU A 51 -0.54 3.66 14.94
CA GLU A 51 -0.52 5.04 14.47
C GLU A 51 -0.63 6.02 15.64
N VAL A 52 -1.38 5.66 16.66
CA VAL A 52 -1.48 6.45 17.90
C VAL A 52 -0.13 6.55 18.62
N THR A 53 0.72 5.50 18.56
CA THR A 53 2.05 5.54 19.18
C THR A 53 3.00 6.55 18.54
N LYS A 54 2.70 7.03 17.34
CA LYS A 54 3.49 8.03 16.62
C LYS A 54 3.14 9.47 17.03
N LEU A 55 2.00 9.66 17.69
CA LEU A 55 1.56 10.98 18.15
C LEU A 55 2.49 11.52 19.23
N MET A 56 2.78 12.84 19.18
CA MET A 56 3.56 13.52 20.22
C MET A 56 2.91 13.39 21.58
N GLU A 57 1.59 13.41 21.66
CA GLU A 57 0.80 13.25 22.87
C GLU A 57 1.11 11.93 23.57
N TYR A 58 1.26 10.85 22.83
CA TYR A 58 1.64 9.55 23.35
C TYR A 58 3.10 9.53 23.84
N GLN A 59 4.00 10.12 23.06
CA GLN A 59 5.43 10.06 23.37
C GLN A 59 5.84 10.88 24.59
N VAL A 60 5.09 11.96 24.90
CA VAL A 60 5.51 12.92 25.92
C VAL A 60 4.77 12.74 27.25
N ASN A 61 3.46 12.51 27.26
CA ASN A 61 2.66 12.69 28.49
C ASN A 61 1.61 11.63 28.81
N TYR A 62 1.26 10.69 27.91
CA TYR A 62 0.08 9.85 28.12
C TYR A 62 0.40 8.36 28.27
N PRO A 63 -0.08 7.72 29.33
CA PRO A 63 0.17 6.31 29.58
C PRO A 63 -0.69 5.38 28.74
N SER A 64 -1.80 5.87 28.12
CA SER A 64 -2.70 5.03 27.33
C SER A 64 -2.89 5.56 25.91
N LEU A 65 -3.04 4.61 24.95
CA LEU A 65 -3.35 4.94 23.55
C LEU A 65 -4.67 5.72 23.43
N THR A 66 -5.66 5.35 24.25
CA THR A 66 -6.98 5.98 24.24
C THR A 66 -6.94 7.43 24.70
N ASP A 67 -6.17 7.74 25.74
CA ASP A 67 -6.05 9.10 26.25
C ASP A 67 -5.25 9.99 25.29
N SER A 68 -4.20 9.45 24.67
CA SER A 68 -3.41 10.14 23.64
C SER A 68 -4.28 10.48 22.43
N LEU A 69 -5.03 9.51 21.92
CA LEU A 69 -5.95 9.73 20.80
C LEU A 69 -7.06 10.73 21.17
N ARG A 70 -7.61 10.65 22.39
CA ARG A 70 -8.62 11.60 22.88
C ARG A 70 -8.10 13.04 22.87
N SER A 71 -6.91 13.26 23.43
CA SER A 71 -6.28 14.59 23.44
C SER A 71 -6.07 15.11 22.03
N HIS A 72 -5.53 14.25 21.15
CA HIS A 72 -5.27 14.61 19.76
C HIS A 72 -6.55 15.00 19.01
N LEU A 73 -7.62 14.19 19.09
CA LEU A 73 -8.88 14.49 18.41
C LEU A 73 -9.58 15.76 18.93
N MET A 74 -9.46 16.03 20.24
CA MET A 74 -10.02 17.25 20.85
C MET A 74 -9.34 18.54 20.36
N GLU A 75 -8.10 18.46 19.97
CA GLU A 75 -7.33 19.63 19.48
C GLU A 75 -7.42 19.81 17.96
N HIS A 76 -7.70 18.71 17.23
CA HIS A 76 -7.59 18.68 15.77
C HIS A 76 -8.92 18.45 15.02
N ILE A 77 -10.03 18.26 15.75
CA ILE A 77 -11.39 18.28 15.16
C ILE A 77 -12.16 19.43 15.79
N TYR A 78 -12.43 20.47 15.02
CA TYR A 78 -13.17 21.63 15.48
C TYR A 78 -14.07 22.22 14.41
N SER A 79 -15.05 23.01 14.84
CA SER A 79 -15.89 23.85 14.00
C SER A 79 -16.10 25.18 14.69
N ASP A 80 -16.18 26.28 13.93
CA ASP A 80 -16.35 27.61 14.48
C ASP A 80 -17.69 27.81 15.21
N ASN A 81 -18.67 26.96 14.91
CA ASN A 81 -20.03 27.03 15.45
C ASN A 81 -20.32 25.99 16.55
N MET A 82 -19.29 25.39 17.17
CA MET A 82 -19.48 24.44 18.26
C MET A 82 -19.96 25.14 19.55
N ILE A 83 -21.07 24.67 20.12
CA ILE A 83 -21.63 25.22 21.37
C ILE A 83 -20.79 24.78 22.58
N SER A 84 -20.24 23.57 22.54
CA SER A 84 -19.46 22.96 23.62
C SER A 84 -18.43 21.99 23.12
N LYS A 85 -17.46 21.65 24.00
CA LYS A 85 -16.52 20.57 23.69
C LYS A 85 -17.25 19.25 23.53
N PRO A 86 -16.80 18.36 22.62
CA PRO A 86 -17.45 17.07 22.38
C PRO A 86 -17.41 16.16 23.62
N VAL A 87 -18.46 15.40 23.82
CA VAL A 87 -18.46 14.27 24.75
C VAL A 87 -17.79 13.08 24.07
N ILE A 88 -16.75 12.51 24.69
CA ILE A 88 -15.97 11.44 24.10
C ILE A 88 -16.14 10.14 24.87
N ASN A 89 -16.57 9.09 24.20
CA ASN A 89 -16.70 7.74 24.68
C ASN A 89 -15.74 6.78 23.97
N ILE A 90 -15.33 5.71 24.66
CA ILE A 90 -14.48 4.67 24.07
C ILE A 90 -15.36 3.76 23.22
N LEU A 91 -14.94 3.51 21.98
CA LEU A 91 -15.54 2.50 21.12
C LEU A 91 -14.94 1.12 21.41
N ASN A 92 -15.78 0.10 21.37
CA ASN A 92 -15.31 -1.28 21.43
C ASN A 92 -14.84 -1.69 20.01
N THR A 93 -13.54 -1.85 19.86
CA THR A 93 -12.89 -2.13 18.57
C THR A 93 -12.15 -3.46 18.59
N GLU A 94 -11.78 -3.96 17.45
CA GLU A 94 -10.97 -5.18 17.32
C GLU A 94 -9.56 -4.99 17.92
N PRO A 95 -8.89 -6.08 18.35
CA PRO A 95 -7.50 -6.01 18.80
C PRO A 95 -6.58 -5.34 17.76
N GLY A 96 -5.73 -4.42 18.21
CA GLY A 96 -4.84 -3.66 17.32
C GLY A 96 -5.43 -2.37 16.74
N THR A 97 -6.71 -2.06 17.06
CA THR A 97 -7.38 -0.81 16.66
C THR A 97 -7.76 -0.01 17.90
N THR A 98 -7.62 1.31 17.84
CA THR A 98 -8.08 2.24 18.88
C THR A 98 -9.23 3.08 18.31
N GLY A 99 -10.34 3.17 19.04
CA GLY A 99 -11.52 3.89 18.57
C GLY A 99 -12.17 4.75 19.63
N LEU A 100 -12.70 5.90 19.20
CA LEU A 100 -13.41 6.87 20.03
C LEU A 100 -14.68 7.33 19.32
N SER A 101 -15.74 7.54 20.09
CA SER A 101 -16.97 8.18 19.65
C SER A 101 -17.04 9.59 20.21
N LEU A 102 -17.11 10.59 19.33
CA LEU A 102 -17.23 12.00 19.69
C LEU A 102 -18.66 12.45 19.38
N LYS A 103 -19.28 13.12 20.34
CA LYS A 103 -20.61 13.70 20.20
C LYS A 103 -20.50 15.21 20.33
N PHE A 104 -20.81 15.90 19.22
CA PHE A 104 -20.82 17.36 19.12
C PHE A 104 -22.26 17.85 19.20
N ASN A 105 -22.52 18.88 20.01
CA ASN A 105 -23.77 19.61 20.02
C ASN A 105 -23.63 20.83 19.13
N ILE A 106 -24.57 20.99 18.20
CA ILE A 106 -24.58 22.04 17.18
C ILE A 106 -25.91 22.79 17.19
N ASP A 107 -25.89 24.10 16.93
CA ASP A 107 -27.10 24.97 17.01
C ASP A 107 -28.01 24.80 15.80
N GLN A 108 -27.45 24.54 14.63
CA GLN A 108 -28.16 24.28 13.38
C GLN A 108 -27.31 23.39 12.49
N VAL A 109 -27.90 22.42 11.81
CA VAL A 109 -27.18 21.48 10.94
C VAL A 109 -26.71 22.11 9.63
N GLU A 110 -27.25 23.25 9.27
CA GLU A 110 -27.05 23.87 7.95
C GLU A 110 -25.75 24.67 7.85
N GLY A 111 -24.88 24.31 6.93
CA GLY A 111 -23.67 25.07 6.60
C GLY A 111 -22.47 24.83 7.54
N TYR A 112 -22.51 23.80 8.38
CA TYR A 112 -21.37 23.48 9.24
C TYR A 112 -20.15 23.04 8.48
N ILE A 113 -19.02 23.64 8.84
CA ILE A 113 -17.69 23.22 8.38
C ILE A 113 -16.94 22.67 9.58
N PHE A 114 -16.56 21.40 9.49
CA PHE A 114 -15.63 20.79 10.41
C PHE A 114 -14.23 20.79 9.80
N ASP A 115 -13.29 21.34 10.52
CA ASP A 115 -11.87 21.19 10.22
C ASP A 115 -11.37 19.93 10.93
N VAL A 116 -10.80 18.99 10.15
CA VAL A 116 -10.41 17.65 10.60
C VAL A 116 -8.92 17.49 10.32
N ASN A 117 -8.08 18.27 10.99
CA ASN A 117 -6.62 18.28 10.80
C ASN A 117 -5.92 17.24 11.68
N ILE A 118 -6.39 16.00 11.61
CA ILE A 118 -5.90 14.88 12.41
C ILE A 118 -4.69 14.20 11.77
N PHE A 119 -3.66 13.90 12.55
CA PHE A 119 -2.42 13.23 12.13
C PHE A 119 -1.59 13.95 11.06
N PHE A 120 -2.17 14.79 10.20
CA PHE A 120 -1.51 15.35 9.02
C PHE A 120 -0.25 16.17 9.36
N ASN A 121 -0.29 16.97 10.45
CA ASN A 121 0.86 17.76 10.88
C ASN A 121 2.04 16.91 11.40
N GLN A 122 1.77 15.71 11.90
CA GLN A 122 2.78 14.80 12.46
C GLN A 122 3.15 13.67 11.50
N ILE A 123 2.22 13.29 10.61
CA ILE A 123 2.38 12.25 9.61
C ILE A 123 1.83 12.79 8.27
N PRO A 124 2.62 13.53 7.47
CA PRO A 124 2.15 14.15 6.22
C PRO A 124 1.56 13.18 5.19
N SER A 125 2.01 11.91 5.21
CA SER A 125 1.47 10.85 4.34
C SER A 125 0.17 10.23 4.86
N HIS A 126 -0.37 10.70 6.01
CA HIS A 126 -1.61 10.18 6.57
C HIS A 126 -2.80 10.47 5.67
N VAL A 127 -3.69 9.48 5.54
CA VAL A 127 -4.95 9.62 4.81
C VAL A 127 -6.10 9.28 5.74
N HIS A 128 -7.09 10.16 5.81
CA HIS A 128 -8.27 9.92 6.62
C HIS A 128 -9.51 9.74 5.73
N TYR A 129 -10.26 8.70 5.96
CA TYR A 129 -11.50 8.40 5.27
C TYR A 129 -12.69 8.75 6.16
N ALA A 130 -13.46 9.76 5.76
CA ALA A 130 -14.65 10.21 6.46
C ALA A 130 -15.91 9.77 5.71
N LYS A 131 -16.74 8.95 6.35
CA LYS A 131 -18.03 8.51 5.84
C LYS A 131 -19.14 9.31 6.48
N ILE A 132 -19.82 10.13 5.70
CA ILE A 132 -20.91 10.97 6.17
C ILE A 132 -22.23 10.26 5.85
N ASN A 133 -23.05 10.06 6.87
CA ASN A 133 -24.39 9.51 6.75
C ASN A 133 -25.40 10.63 7.03
N TYR A 134 -26.14 11.02 5.99
CA TYR A 134 -27.18 12.04 6.09
C TYR A 134 -28.52 11.43 6.55
N GLU A 135 -29.36 12.21 7.19
CA GLU A 135 -30.72 11.78 7.60
C GLU A 135 -31.58 11.30 6.43
N SER A 136 -31.36 11.84 5.26
CA SER A 136 -31.99 11.40 4.00
C SER A 136 -31.67 9.95 3.61
N GLY A 137 -30.74 9.29 4.35
CA GLY A 137 -30.22 7.96 4.01
C GLY A 137 -29.09 7.98 2.98
N GLN A 138 -28.78 9.14 2.45
CA GLN A 138 -27.62 9.32 1.56
C GLN A 138 -26.32 9.15 2.34
N LYS A 139 -25.30 8.64 1.66
CA LYS A 139 -23.96 8.43 2.22
C LYS A 139 -22.92 9.06 1.30
N ARG A 140 -22.00 9.78 1.89
CA ARG A 140 -20.87 10.38 1.17
C ARG A 140 -19.58 9.96 1.82
N THR A 141 -18.60 9.50 1.05
CA THR A 141 -17.24 9.22 1.55
C THR A 141 -16.31 10.31 1.04
N MET A 142 -15.56 10.92 1.96
CA MET A 142 -14.54 11.91 1.66
C MET A 142 -13.16 11.36 2.04
N VAL A 143 -12.17 11.65 1.19
CA VAL A 143 -10.77 11.35 1.49
C VAL A 143 -10.10 12.66 1.91
N LEU A 144 -9.66 12.72 3.15
CA LEU A 144 -8.99 13.88 3.73
C LEU A 144 -7.49 13.63 3.81
N ASN A 145 -6.74 14.70 3.61
CA ASN A 145 -5.27 14.73 3.71
C ASN A 145 -4.83 16.14 4.12
N GLU A 146 -3.51 16.37 4.23
CA GLU A 146 -2.94 17.66 4.60
C GLU A 146 -3.49 18.85 3.80
N ASN A 147 -3.79 18.67 2.51
CA ASN A 147 -4.25 19.73 1.61
C ASN A 147 -5.78 19.86 1.53
N ASN A 148 -6.51 18.85 1.99
CA ASN A 148 -7.97 18.81 1.95
C ASN A 148 -8.49 18.11 3.20
N HIS A 149 -8.74 18.85 4.27
CA HIS A 149 -9.11 18.32 5.59
C HIS A 149 -10.41 18.91 6.14
N GLN A 150 -11.23 19.58 5.30
CA GLN A 150 -12.49 20.14 5.72
C GLN A 150 -13.68 19.29 5.27
N ILE A 151 -14.63 19.09 6.19
CA ILE A 151 -15.92 18.47 5.92
C ILE A 151 -16.99 19.54 6.00
N THR A 152 -17.67 19.80 4.90
CA THR A 152 -18.80 20.74 4.84
C THR A 152 -20.11 19.94 4.81
N PHE A 153 -20.99 20.21 5.76
CA PHE A 153 -22.36 19.74 5.77
C PHE A 153 -23.22 20.75 5.04
N LEU A 154 -23.71 20.38 3.85
CA LEU A 154 -24.56 21.24 3.02
C LEU A 154 -25.97 21.22 3.56
N THR A 155 -26.69 22.34 3.36
CA THR A 155 -28.09 22.52 3.73
C THR A 155 -29.03 21.57 2.98
N THR A 156 -30.22 21.35 3.53
CA THR A 156 -31.30 20.57 2.88
C THR A 156 -31.77 21.19 1.55
N ALA A 157 -31.41 22.44 1.26
CA ALA A 157 -31.77 23.14 0.03
C ALA A 157 -30.78 22.94 -1.11
N ASP A 158 -29.52 22.71 -0.76
CA ASP A 158 -28.50 22.22 -1.71
C ASP A 158 -28.54 20.71 -1.66
N GLU A 159 -29.23 20.05 -2.60
CA GLU A 159 -29.09 18.60 -2.79
C GLU A 159 -27.61 18.29 -2.69
N PRO A 160 -27.19 17.34 -1.80
CA PRO A 160 -25.79 16.98 -1.73
C PRO A 160 -25.40 16.69 -3.17
N LEU A 161 -24.49 17.50 -3.72
CA LEU A 161 -24.01 17.29 -5.08
C LEU A 161 -23.67 15.81 -5.15
N GLU A 162 -24.54 15.02 -5.79
CA GLU A 162 -24.29 13.60 -5.97
C GLU A 162 -22.87 13.54 -6.49
N GLN A 163 -21.96 12.94 -5.72
CA GLN A 163 -20.58 12.82 -6.13
C GLN A 163 -20.65 12.14 -7.48
N THR A 164 -20.47 12.91 -8.55
CA THR A 164 -20.67 12.39 -9.89
C THR A 164 -19.69 11.24 -10.07
N SER A 165 -20.06 10.28 -10.89
CA SER A 165 -19.15 9.16 -11.21
C SER A 165 -17.80 9.69 -11.73
N PHE A 166 -17.79 10.88 -12.33
CA PHE A 166 -16.57 11.54 -12.79
C PHE A 166 -15.73 12.10 -11.64
N ASP A 167 -16.34 12.66 -10.59
CA ASP A 167 -15.60 13.16 -9.40
C ASP A 167 -14.95 11.99 -8.65
N SER A 168 -15.68 10.88 -8.49
CA SER A 168 -15.14 9.65 -7.94
C SER A 168 -13.96 9.12 -8.76
N PHE A 169 -14.11 9.07 -10.09
CA PHE A 169 -13.02 8.67 -10.99
C PHE A 169 -11.78 9.54 -10.80
N LYS A 170 -11.93 10.85 -10.79
CA LYS A 170 -10.83 11.81 -10.65
C LYS A 170 -10.12 11.72 -9.30
N GLN A 171 -10.89 11.59 -8.22
CA GLN A 171 -10.38 11.41 -6.87
C GLN A 171 -9.54 10.13 -6.75
N TYR A 172 -10.08 9.01 -7.25
CA TYR A 172 -9.38 7.71 -7.18
C TYR A 172 -8.22 7.61 -8.16
N LEU A 173 -8.24 8.35 -9.28
CA LEU A 173 -7.09 8.49 -10.17
C LEU A 173 -5.91 9.14 -9.43
N GLY A 174 -6.14 10.21 -8.70
CA GLY A 174 -5.12 10.83 -7.84
C GLY A 174 -4.61 9.86 -6.78
N LEU A 175 -5.52 9.12 -6.12
CA LEU A 175 -5.16 8.14 -5.09
C LEU A 175 -4.31 6.99 -5.64
N GLY A 176 -4.65 6.45 -6.82
CA GLY A 176 -3.86 5.40 -7.48
C GLY A 176 -2.47 5.88 -7.89
N PHE A 177 -2.38 7.12 -8.39
CA PHE A 177 -1.10 7.74 -8.75
C PHE A 177 -0.18 7.92 -7.53
N THR A 178 -0.68 8.48 -6.45
CA THR A 178 0.10 8.66 -5.20
C THR A 178 0.44 7.32 -4.55
N HIS A 179 -0.44 6.33 -4.64
CA HIS A 179 -0.21 4.97 -4.12
C HIS A 179 1.08 4.34 -4.69
N ILE A 180 1.34 4.49 -5.97
CA ILE A 180 2.57 3.99 -6.59
C ILE A 180 3.79 4.79 -6.16
N LEU A 181 3.70 6.12 -6.09
CA LEU A 181 4.83 6.97 -5.74
C LEU A 181 5.26 6.84 -4.27
N GLU A 182 4.32 6.56 -3.39
CA GLU A 182 4.55 6.40 -1.95
C GLU A 182 4.79 4.93 -1.55
N GLY A 183 4.33 3.97 -2.35
CA GLY A 183 4.51 2.54 -2.10
C GLY A 183 5.94 2.09 -2.38
N ILE A 184 6.79 1.99 -1.35
CA ILE A 184 8.19 1.56 -1.50
C ILE A 184 8.28 0.15 -2.10
N ASP A 185 7.38 -0.76 -1.75
CA ASP A 185 7.27 -2.11 -2.30
C ASP A 185 7.01 -2.09 -3.82
N HIS A 186 6.12 -1.21 -4.28
CA HIS A 186 5.88 -1.00 -5.71
C HIS A 186 7.11 -0.41 -6.41
N LEU A 187 7.76 0.58 -5.80
CA LEU A 187 8.97 1.19 -6.38
C LEU A 187 10.13 0.19 -6.48
N LEU A 188 10.34 -0.66 -5.46
CA LEU A 188 11.36 -1.71 -5.50
C LEU A 188 11.02 -2.79 -6.52
N PHE A 189 9.74 -3.17 -6.62
CA PHE A 189 9.29 -4.11 -7.65
C PHE A 189 9.47 -3.53 -9.06
N LEU A 190 9.11 -2.26 -9.30
CA LEU A 190 9.35 -1.58 -10.57
C LEU A 190 10.83 -1.50 -10.91
N LEU A 191 11.70 -1.28 -9.93
CA LEU A 191 13.15 -1.30 -10.12
C LEU A 191 13.64 -2.70 -10.51
N ALA A 192 13.14 -3.77 -9.87
CA ALA A 192 13.45 -5.14 -10.25
C ALA A 192 12.98 -5.44 -11.68
N LEU A 193 11.75 -5.04 -12.03
CA LEU A 193 11.18 -5.20 -13.36
C LEU A 193 11.98 -4.43 -14.42
N PHE A 194 12.43 -3.21 -14.08
CA PHE A 194 13.26 -2.37 -14.92
C PHE A 194 14.60 -3.05 -15.27
N ILE A 195 15.24 -3.68 -14.28
CA ILE A 195 16.50 -4.42 -14.50
C ILE A 195 16.27 -5.66 -15.37
N LEU A 196 15.13 -6.32 -15.23
CA LEU A 196 14.79 -7.52 -15.99
C LEU A 196 14.53 -7.25 -17.46
N CYS A 197 13.84 -6.19 -17.80
CA CYS A 197 13.36 -5.93 -19.15
C CYS A 197 14.44 -5.25 -20.01
N LYS A 198 14.77 -5.84 -21.15
CA LYS A 198 15.80 -5.31 -22.07
C LYS A 198 15.30 -4.19 -22.98
N SER A 199 13.98 -4.07 -23.16
CA SER A 199 13.38 -3.05 -24.03
C SER A 199 12.30 -2.30 -23.28
N PHE A 200 12.15 -1.00 -23.58
CA PHE A 200 11.10 -0.17 -22.98
C PHE A 200 9.70 -0.71 -23.30
N LYS A 201 9.52 -1.26 -24.49
CA LYS A 201 8.25 -1.89 -24.90
C LYS A 201 7.88 -3.06 -23.99
N ASN A 202 8.81 -3.99 -23.74
CA ASN A 202 8.57 -5.14 -22.85
C ASN A 202 8.33 -4.70 -21.42
N LEU A 203 9.00 -3.63 -20.97
CA LEU A 203 8.85 -3.04 -19.67
C LEU A 203 7.42 -2.49 -19.47
N ILE A 204 6.89 -1.76 -20.45
CA ILE A 204 5.52 -1.27 -20.42
C ILE A 204 4.51 -2.44 -20.40
N PHE A 205 4.68 -3.45 -21.26
CA PHE A 205 3.80 -4.61 -21.27
C PHE A 205 3.80 -5.36 -19.93
N ALA A 206 4.95 -5.46 -19.27
CA ALA A 206 5.04 -6.08 -17.96
C ALA A 206 4.37 -5.21 -16.89
N ALA A 207 4.52 -3.89 -16.91
CA ALA A 207 3.83 -2.96 -16.02
C ALA A 207 2.31 -3.03 -16.19
N THR A 208 1.82 -2.99 -17.45
CA THR A 208 0.38 -3.14 -17.74
C THR A 208 -0.13 -4.52 -17.30
N GLY A 209 0.65 -5.60 -17.51
CA GLY A 209 0.32 -6.93 -16.99
C GLY A 209 0.14 -6.91 -15.47
N PHE A 210 1.07 -6.28 -14.74
CA PHE A 210 0.96 -6.11 -13.30
C PHE A 210 -0.32 -5.35 -12.92
N THR A 211 -0.64 -4.22 -13.57
CA THR A 211 -1.85 -3.45 -13.31
C THR A 211 -3.11 -4.27 -13.56
N ILE A 212 -3.15 -5.11 -14.58
CA ILE A 212 -4.30 -6.02 -14.85
C ILE A 212 -4.49 -6.99 -13.69
N GLY A 213 -3.43 -7.69 -13.25
CA GLY A 213 -3.48 -8.60 -12.12
C GLY A 213 -3.91 -7.90 -10.82
N HIS A 214 -3.32 -6.73 -10.56
CA HIS A 214 -3.64 -5.87 -9.42
C HIS A 214 -5.11 -5.45 -9.43
N SER A 215 -5.62 -4.98 -10.56
CA SER A 215 -7.01 -4.57 -10.73
C SER A 215 -8.01 -5.69 -10.44
N LEU A 216 -7.71 -6.90 -10.89
CA LEU A 216 -8.55 -8.06 -10.70
C LEU A 216 -8.72 -8.39 -9.20
N THR A 217 -7.62 -8.52 -8.48
CA THR A 217 -7.66 -8.88 -7.06
C THR A 217 -8.14 -7.74 -6.18
N LEU A 218 -7.84 -6.51 -6.54
CA LEU A 218 -8.40 -5.33 -5.90
C LEU A 218 -9.93 -5.30 -6.03
N ALA A 219 -10.48 -5.61 -7.21
CA ALA A 219 -11.92 -5.70 -7.43
C ALA A 219 -12.57 -6.81 -6.58
N LEU A 220 -11.93 -8.01 -6.54
CA LEU A 220 -12.43 -9.14 -5.74
C LEU A 220 -12.46 -8.81 -4.24
N ALA A 221 -11.43 -8.17 -3.76
CA ALA A 221 -11.33 -7.79 -2.35
C ALA A 221 -12.27 -6.64 -1.99
N ALA A 222 -12.33 -5.58 -2.80
CA ALA A 222 -13.23 -4.45 -2.59
C ALA A 222 -14.72 -4.83 -2.71
N SER A 223 -15.01 -5.95 -3.42
CA SER A 223 -16.36 -6.54 -3.46
C SER A 223 -16.64 -7.49 -2.29
N ASN A 224 -15.72 -7.66 -1.33
CA ASN A 224 -15.80 -8.62 -0.23
C ASN A 224 -15.98 -10.09 -0.67
N ILE A 225 -15.62 -10.43 -1.92
CA ILE A 225 -15.64 -11.80 -2.42
C ILE A 225 -14.48 -12.60 -1.83
N VAL A 226 -13.33 -11.95 -1.66
CA VAL A 226 -12.13 -12.54 -1.04
C VAL A 226 -11.64 -11.57 0.03
N ILE A 227 -11.48 -12.07 1.26
CA ILE A 227 -10.93 -11.31 2.38
C ILE A 227 -9.53 -11.88 2.66
N PRO A 228 -8.46 -11.20 2.24
CA PRO A 228 -7.09 -11.70 2.40
C PRO A 228 -6.58 -11.50 3.84
N GLU A 229 -5.76 -12.44 4.31
CA GLU A 229 -4.98 -12.24 5.53
C GLU A 229 -3.80 -11.29 5.24
N VAL A 230 -3.79 -10.12 5.89
CA VAL A 230 -2.85 -9.01 5.60
C VAL A 230 -1.40 -9.45 5.69
N ASN A 231 -1.00 -10.09 6.79
CA ASN A 231 0.40 -10.51 7.01
C ASN A 231 0.90 -11.48 5.93
N ILE A 232 0.01 -12.37 5.47
CA ILE A 232 0.33 -13.31 4.38
C ILE A 232 0.56 -12.54 3.08
N ILE A 233 -0.35 -11.64 2.73
CA ILE A 233 -0.23 -10.87 1.47
C ILE A 233 1.01 -9.97 1.51
N GLU A 234 1.24 -9.27 2.59
CA GLU A 234 2.41 -8.41 2.74
C GLU A 234 3.73 -9.22 2.66
N SER A 235 3.77 -10.42 3.23
CA SER A 235 4.93 -11.31 3.09
C SER A 235 5.12 -11.76 1.63
N LEU A 236 4.04 -12.14 0.95
CA LEU A 236 4.09 -12.52 -0.47
C LEU A 236 4.55 -11.37 -1.38
N ILE A 237 4.18 -10.12 -1.08
CA ILE A 237 4.71 -8.93 -1.78
C ILE A 237 6.24 -8.90 -1.68
N GLY A 238 6.80 -9.06 -0.46
CA GLY A 238 8.25 -9.16 -0.28
C GLY A 238 8.86 -10.32 -1.09
N TRP A 239 8.18 -11.47 -1.14
CA TRP A 239 8.62 -12.64 -1.91
C TRP A 239 8.62 -12.41 -3.42
N THR A 240 7.67 -11.65 -3.98
CA THR A 240 7.68 -11.29 -5.41
C THR A 240 8.91 -10.45 -5.79
N ILE A 241 9.36 -9.56 -4.90
CA ILE A 241 10.60 -8.79 -5.09
C ILE A 241 11.82 -9.72 -5.09
N VAL A 242 11.86 -10.73 -4.18
CA VAL A 242 12.93 -11.75 -4.16
C VAL A 242 12.99 -12.49 -5.49
N LEU A 243 11.85 -12.99 -5.99
CA LEU A 243 11.81 -13.76 -7.23
C LEU A 243 12.24 -12.94 -8.45
N ALA A 244 11.74 -11.70 -8.57
CA ALA A 244 12.15 -10.80 -9.64
C ALA A 244 13.66 -10.47 -9.56
N SER A 245 14.19 -10.30 -8.35
CA SER A 245 15.61 -10.01 -8.15
C SER A 245 16.52 -11.19 -8.48
N ILE A 246 16.11 -12.42 -8.15
CA ILE A 246 16.87 -13.66 -8.50
C ILE A 246 16.94 -13.83 -10.02
N GLU A 247 15.84 -13.56 -10.73
CA GLU A 247 15.83 -13.59 -12.20
C GLU A 247 16.82 -12.58 -12.79
N ALA A 248 16.87 -11.36 -12.22
CA ALA A 248 17.76 -10.30 -12.66
C ALA A 248 19.25 -10.60 -12.42
N LEU A 249 19.59 -11.44 -11.44
CA LEU A 249 20.97 -11.88 -11.14
C LEU A 249 21.57 -12.75 -12.23
N ASN A 250 20.76 -13.29 -13.13
CA ASN A 250 21.24 -14.02 -14.28
C ASN A 250 22.10 -15.24 -13.91
N ILE A 251 21.63 -16.03 -12.94
CA ILE A 251 22.36 -17.17 -12.37
C ILE A 251 22.51 -18.28 -13.44
N PRO A 252 23.71 -18.91 -13.57
CA PRO A 252 23.91 -20.01 -14.50
C PRO A 252 22.97 -21.19 -14.21
N LYS A 253 22.52 -21.91 -15.27
CA LYS A 253 21.54 -23.02 -15.14
C LYS A 253 21.96 -24.09 -14.12
N HIS A 254 23.24 -24.41 -14.03
CA HIS A 254 23.73 -25.42 -13.08
C HIS A 254 23.66 -24.97 -11.62
N GLU A 255 23.86 -23.69 -11.34
CA GLU A 255 23.68 -23.12 -10.00
C GLU A 255 22.19 -22.94 -9.68
N MET A 256 21.38 -22.56 -10.68
CA MET A 256 19.92 -22.46 -10.51
C MET A 256 19.30 -23.79 -10.07
N ARG A 257 19.76 -24.93 -10.65
CA ARG A 257 19.32 -26.26 -10.24
C ARG A 257 19.64 -26.58 -8.77
N LYS A 258 20.77 -26.11 -8.26
CA LYS A 258 21.11 -26.29 -6.82
C LYS A 258 20.17 -25.47 -5.93
N ILE A 259 19.83 -24.24 -6.36
CA ILE A 259 18.87 -23.39 -5.66
C ILE A 259 17.49 -24.05 -5.64
N GLN A 260 17.01 -24.54 -6.79
CA GLN A 260 15.72 -25.23 -6.90
C GLN A 260 15.68 -26.48 -6.01
N LEU A 261 16.77 -27.28 -5.96
CA LEU A 261 16.86 -28.44 -5.08
C LEU A 261 16.84 -28.02 -3.61
N GLY A 262 17.57 -26.96 -3.25
CA GLY A 262 17.56 -26.41 -1.89
C GLY A 262 16.17 -25.96 -1.45
N ILE A 263 15.43 -25.24 -2.34
CA ILE A 263 14.05 -24.84 -2.11
C ILE A 263 13.14 -26.06 -1.93
N LEU A 264 13.26 -27.07 -2.79
CA LEU A 264 12.49 -28.29 -2.67
C LEU A 264 12.71 -28.98 -1.32
N ILE A 265 13.96 -29.13 -0.91
CA ILE A 265 14.32 -29.72 0.40
C ILE A 265 13.73 -28.87 1.54
N MET A 266 13.84 -27.53 1.46
CA MET A 266 13.28 -26.62 2.46
C MET A 266 11.77 -26.76 2.57
N VAL A 267 11.05 -26.78 1.42
CA VAL A 267 9.59 -26.95 1.39
C VAL A 267 9.18 -28.31 1.99
N MET A 268 9.88 -29.38 1.64
CA MET A 268 9.60 -30.72 2.21
C MET A 268 9.83 -30.74 3.72
N THR A 269 10.94 -30.18 4.18
CA THR A 269 11.27 -30.12 5.61
C THR A 269 10.26 -29.29 6.39
N MET A 270 9.94 -28.08 5.91
CA MET A 270 8.96 -27.20 6.55
C MET A 270 7.55 -27.78 6.55
N SER A 271 7.16 -28.45 5.45
CA SER A 271 5.86 -29.14 5.39
C SER A 271 5.79 -30.30 6.38
N ALA A 272 6.87 -31.06 6.54
CA ALA A 272 6.95 -32.12 7.53
C ALA A 272 6.87 -31.55 8.96
N LEU A 273 7.63 -30.49 9.27
CA LEU A 273 7.58 -29.84 10.59
C LEU A 273 6.19 -29.27 10.90
N SER A 274 5.50 -28.71 9.89
CA SER A 274 4.12 -28.24 10.03
C SER A 274 3.12 -29.38 10.30
N LEU A 275 3.26 -30.51 9.60
CA LEU A 275 2.42 -31.71 9.84
C LEU A 275 2.58 -32.29 11.25
N PHE A 276 3.77 -32.17 11.84
CA PHE A 276 4.04 -32.57 13.24
C PHE A 276 3.74 -31.47 14.25
N SER A 277 3.13 -30.37 13.83
CA SER A 277 2.81 -29.20 14.68
C SER A 277 4.01 -28.60 15.43
N ILE A 278 5.22 -28.76 14.85
CA ILE A 278 6.45 -28.16 15.38
C ILE A 278 6.54 -26.67 14.96
N VAL A 279 5.94 -26.34 13.81
CA VAL A 279 5.86 -24.98 13.26
C VAL A 279 4.40 -24.66 12.98
N ASP A 280 3.96 -23.49 13.40
CA ASP A 280 2.55 -23.05 13.26
C ASP A 280 2.31 -22.36 11.91
N PHE A 281 2.61 -23.04 10.82
CA PHE A 281 2.28 -22.60 9.47
C PHE A 281 1.33 -23.58 8.78
N LYS A 282 0.34 -23.06 8.06
CA LYS A 282 -0.55 -23.91 7.24
C LYS A 282 0.27 -24.66 6.18
N THR A 283 0.34 -25.96 6.25
CA THR A 283 1.11 -26.82 5.33
C THR A 283 0.81 -26.50 3.86
N GLY A 284 -0.50 -26.21 3.53
CA GLY A 284 -0.91 -25.83 2.19
C GLY A 284 -0.25 -24.54 1.69
N PHE A 285 -0.03 -23.56 2.58
CA PHE A 285 0.67 -22.32 2.23
C PHE A 285 2.13 -22.59 1.87
N ILE A 286 2.84 -23.40 2.68
CA ILE A 286 4.24 -23.75 2.43
C ILE A 286 4.39 -24.45 1.08
N ILE A 287 3.53 -25.45 0.81
CA ILE A 287 3.54 -26.19 -0.45
C ILE A 287 3.22 -25.28 -1.63
N GLY A 288 2.17 -24.45 -1.52
CA GLY A 288 1.75 -23.54 -2.57
C GLY A 288 2.83 -22.53 -2.92
N LEU A 289 3.46 -21.90 -1.91
CA LEU A 289 4.56 -20.95 -2.10
C LEU A 289 5.78 -21.63 -2.73
N GLY A 290 6.11 -22.84 -2.27
CA GLY A 290 7.22 -23.62 -2.81
C GLY A 290 7.01 -24.01 -4.26
N LEU A 291 5.83 -24.50 -4.62
CA LEU A 291 5.49 -24.86 -6.00
C LEU A 291 5.49 -23.63 -6.92
N LEU A 292 4.92 -22.51 -6.49
CA LEU A 292 4.93 -21.26 -7.24
C LEU A 292 6.37 -20.80 -7.50
N THR A 293 7.21 -20.82 -6.46
CA THR A 293 8.62 -20.45 -6.55
C THR A 293 9.38 -21.34 -7.53
N LEU A 294 9.24 -22.67 -7.40
CA LEU A 294 9.89 -23.62 -8.30
C LEU A 294 9.40 -23.47 -9.75
N ALA A 295 8.10 -23.24 -9.97
CA ALA A 295 7.55 -22.99 -11.31
C ALA A 295 8.16 -21.75 -11.95
N ILE A 296 8.20 -20.62 -11.21
CA ILE A 296 8.79 -19.36 -11.72
C ILE A 296 10.27 -19.53 -12.03
N LEU A 297 11.07 -20.16 -11.13
CA LEU A 297 12.49 -20.38 -11.36
C LEU A 297 12.73 -21.34 -12.53
N ARG A 298 11.83 -22.27 -12.78
CA ARG A 298 11.91 -23.20 -13.93
C ARG A 298 11.63 -22.50 -15.26
N LEU A 299 10.59 -21.63 -15.30
CA LEU A 299 10.24 -20.86 -16.49
C LEU A 299 11.38 -19.92 -16.90
N ASN A 300 12.19 -19.47 -15.96
CA ASN A 300 13.31 -18.56 -16.21
C ASN A 300 14.60 -19.28 -16.71
N GLU A 301 14.63 -20.61 -16.84
CA GLU A 301 15.81 -21.32 -17.36
C GLU A 301 16.11 -21.01 -18.84
N ASP A 302 15.09 -20.68 -19.66
CA ASP A 302 15.22 -20.36 -21.06
C ASP A 302 14.89 -18.87 -21.32
N ARG A 303 15.93 -18.09 -21.57
CA ARG A 303 15.89 -16.62 -21.59
C ARG A 303 15.08 -16.01 -22.73
N GLU A 304 15.02 -16.64 -23.88
CA GLU A 304 14.26 -16.13 -25.01
C GLU A 304 12.76 -16.30 -24.75
N GLU A 305 12.38 -17.44 -24.16
CA GLU A 305 11.00 -17.69 -23.74
C GLU A 305 10.62 -16.83 -22.53
N SER A 306 11.56 -16.57 -21.59
CA SER A 306 11.28 -15.76 -20.39
C SER A 306 10.91 -14.32 -20.73
N GLU A 307 11.50 -13.69 -21.75
CA GLU A 307 11.11 -12.33 -22.14
C GLU A 307 9.65 -12.22 -22.59
N MET A 308 9.13 -13.25 -23.26
CA MET A 308 7.73 -13.31 -23.69
C MET A 308 6.79 -13.62 -22.51
N LEU A 309 7.28 -14.36 -21.51
CA LEU A 309 6.49 -14.75 -20.33
C LEU A 309 6.46 -13.69 -19.22
N ARG A 310 7.37 -12.71 -19.24
CA ARG A 310 7.43 -11.65 -18.21
C ARG A 310 6.13 -10.89 -17.96
N PRO A 311 5.36 -10.48 -18.98
CA PRO A 311 4.06 -9.87 -18.74
C PRO A 311 3.08 -10.82 -18.00
N MET A 312 3.12 -12.11 -18.28
CA MET A 312 2.29 -13.10 -17.58
C MET A 312 2.72 -13.28 -16.12
N LEU A 313 4.03 -13.32 -15.86
CA LEU A 313 4.55 -13.33 -14.49
C LEU A 313 4.21 -12.06 -13.74
N ALA A 314 4.28 -10.91 -14.41
CA ALA A 314 3.87 -9.64 -13.84
C ALA A 314 2.37 -9.61 -13.48
N ILE A 315 1.49 -10.25 -14.27
CA ILE A 315 0.07 -10.44 -13.90
C ILE A 315 -0.03 -11.19 -12.57
N ILE A 316 0.68 -12.31 -12.42
CA ILE A 316 0.67 -13.11 -11.18
C ILE A 316 1.16 -12.27 -10.00
N PHE A 317 2.24 -11.52 -10.15
CA PHE A 317 2.73 -10.65 -9.09
C PHE A 317 1.75 -9.51 -8.78
N GLY A 318 1.13 -8.93 -9.81
CA GLY A 318 0.07 -7.94 -9.66
C GLY A 318 -1.11 -8.47 -8.85
N THR A 319 -1.53 -9.75 -9.05
CA THR A 319 -2.62 -10.34 -8.25
C THR A 319 -2.29 -10.39 -6.75
N ILE A 320 -1.03 -10.59 -6.38
CA ILE A 320 -0.60 -10.57 -4.98
C ILE A 320 -0.66 -9.12 -4.44
N HIS A 321 -0.10 -8.17 -5.17
CA HIS A 321 -0.04 -6.78 -4.75
C HIS A 321 -1.42 -6.11 -4.65
N GLY A 322 -2.39 -6.47 -5.52
CA GLY A 322 -3.73 -5.93 -5.47
C GLY A 322 -4.49 -6.30 -4.19
N PHE A 323 -4.22 -7.46 -3.62
CA PHE A 323 -4.76 -7.82 -2.30
C PHE A 323 -4.15 -6.99 -1.17
N GLY A 324 -2.95 -6.45 -1.31
CA GLY A 324 -2.31 -5.62 -0.29
C GLY A 324 -3.02 -4.29 -0.02
N PHE A 325 -3.77 -3.76 -0.99
CA PHE A 325 -4.54 -2.53 -0.84
C PHE A 325 -6.03 -2.76 -0.50
N ALA A 326 -6.45 -4.02 -0.47
CA ALA A 326 -7.85 -4.42 -0.31
C ALA A 326 -8.50 -3.91 0.96
N ASN A 327 -7.80 -3.95 2.09
CA ASN A 327 -8.35 -3.52 3.38
C ASN A 327 -8.72 -2.04 3.38
N ILE A 328 -7.88 -1.20 2.78
CA ILE A 328 -8.14 0.24 2.68
C ILE A 328 -9.44 0.50 1.89
N LEU A 329 -9.66 -0.21 0.78
CA LEU A 329 -10.87 -0.05 -0.02
C LEU A 329 -12.12 -0.60 0.64
N ASN A 330 -12.02 -1.70 1.41
CA ASN A 330 -13.15 -2.27 2.14
C ASN A 330 -13.65 -1.32 3.24
N GLU A 331 -12.73 -0.65 3.93
CA GLU A 331 -13.08 0.29 4.99
C GLU A 331 -13.68 1.59 4.45
N ILE A 332 -13.32 2.01 3.22
CA ILE A 332 -13.93 3.15 2.52
C ILE A 332 -15.40 2.89 2.19
N ASN A 333 -15.84 1.62 2.15
CA ASN A 333 -17.22 1.21 1.90
C ASN A 333 -17.79 1.93 0.66
N LEU A 334 -17.10 1.71 -0.49
CA LEU A 334 -17.42 2.33 -1.77
C LEU A 334 -18.91 2.19 -2.07
N ASP A 335 -19.57 3.30 -2.34
CA ASP A 335 -20.94 3.30 -2.83
C ASP A 335 -21.01 2.45 -4.10
N ARG A 336 -21.94 1.49 -4.14
CA ARG A 336 -22.10 0.58 -5.28
C ARG A 336 -22.28 1.31 -6.60
N THR A 337 -22.87 2.49 -6.56
CA THR A 337 -23.12 3.32 -7.74
C THR A 337 -21.84 3.84 -8.38
N ASN A 338 -20.83 4.21 -7.58
CA ASN A 338 -19.57 4.79 -8.06
C ASN A 338 -18.40 3.80 -8.04
N PHE A 339 -18.63 2.56 -7.59
CA PHE A 339 -17.61 1.52 -7.42
C PHE A 339 -16.74 1.31 -8.67
N LEU A 340 -17.39 1.15 -9.83
CA LEU A 340 -16.68 0.89 -11.09
C LEU A 340 -15.80 2.08 -11.50
N PHE A 341 -16.32 3.30 -11.39
CA PHE A 341 -15.56 4.50 -11.75
C PHE A 341 -14.41 4.77 -10.79
N SER A 342 -14.57 4.51 -9.51
CA SER A 342 -13.51 4.58 -8.50
C SER A 342 -12.40 3.57 -8.79
N LEU A 343 -12.78 2.32 -9.08
CA LEU A 343 -11.83 1.25 -9.41
C LEU A 343 -11.07 1.54 -10.70
N LEU A 344 -11.75 2.01 -11.75
CA LEU A 344 -11.14 2.41 -13.01
C LEU A 344 -10.18 3.60 -12.81
N GLY A 345 -10.62 4.62 -12.08
CA GLY A 345 -9.78 5.78 -11.76
C GLY A 345 -8.52 5.36 -11.03
N PHE A 346 -8.65 4.57 -9.97
CA PHE A 346 -7.51 4.08 -9.20
C PHE A 346 -6.50 3.32 -10.05
N ASN A 347 -6.95 2.32 -10.82
CA ASN A 347 -6.06 1.50 -11.64
C ASN A 347 -5.41 2.29 -12.79
N LEU A 348 -6.11 3.27 -13.36
CA LEU A 348 -5.52 4.17 -14.34
C LEU A 348 -4.45 5.08 -13.69
N GLY A 349 -4.70 5.55 -12.47
CA GLY A 349 -3.72 6.31 -11.68
C GLY A 349 -2.46 5.49 -11.39
N VAL A 350 -2.62 4.21 -11.00
CA VAL A 350 -1.53 3.24 -10.83
C VAL A 350 -0.71 3.12 -12.11
N GLU A 351 -1.36 2.87 -13.25
CA GLU A 351 -0.68 2.71 -14.55
C GLU A 351 0.10 3.95 -14.94
N ILE A 352 -0.49 5.14 -14.81
CA ILE A 352 0.18 6.42 -15.11
C ILE A 352 1.39 6.61 -14.19
N GLY A 353 1.25 6.34 -12.89
CA GLY A 353 2.35 6.43 -11.92
C GLY A 353 3.51 5.50 -12.28
N GLN A 354 3.22 4.23 -12.61
CA GLN A 354 4.22 3.25 -13.03
C GLN A 354 4.96 3.70 -14.29
N ILE A 355 4.23 4.12 -15.33
CA ILE A 355 4.82 4.58 -16.58
C ILE A 355 5.74 5.79 -16.34
N LEU A 356 5.32 6.74 -15.51
CA LEU A 356 6.14 7.90 -15.16
C LEU A 356 7.46 7.51 -14.50
N VAL A 357 7.40 6.62 -13.49
CA VAL A 357 8.58 6.11 -12.78
C VAL A 357 9.51 5.37 -13.74
N LEU A 358 8.96 4.44 -14.54
CA LEU A 358 9.74 3.64 -15.48
C LEU A 358 10.36 4.48 -16.59
N LEU A 359 9.64 5.47 -17.10
CA LEU A 359 10.16 6.42 -18.11
C LEU A 359 11.31 7.25 -17.53
N SER A 360 11.16 7.72 -16.29
CA SER A 360 12.21 8.46 -15.60
C SER A 360 13.48 7.62 -15.40
N MET A 361 13.32 6.36 -14.98
CA MET A 361 14.43 5.40 -14.86
C MET A 361 15.08 5.12 -16.23
N TRP A 362 14.29 4.97 -17.29
CA TRP A 362 14.77 4.71 -18.63
C TRP A 362 15.59 5.86 -19.19
N ILE A 363 15.10 7.09 -19.06
CA ILE A 363 15.81 8.30 -19.49
C ILE A 363 17.14 8.43 -18.74
N LEU A 364 17.10 8.28 -17.39
CA LEU A 364 18.27 8.39 -16.53
C LEU A 364 19.33 7.33 -16.91
N THR A 365 18.93 6.07 -17.08
CA THR A 365 19.87 5.00 -17.44
C THR A 365 20.41 5.16 -18.84
N THR A 366 19.61 5.57 -19.83
CA THR A 366 20.09 5.85 -21.20
C THR A 366 21.16 6.95 -21.19
N TYR A 367 20.95 8.01 -20.38
CA TYR A 367 21.95 9.07 -20.22
C TYR A 367 23.24 8.56 -19.52
N LEU A 368 23.11 7.70 -18.49
CA LEU A 368 24.24 7.17 -17.74
C LEU A 368 25.04 6.12 -18.55
N VAL A 369 24.37 5.26 -19.33
CA VAL A 369 25.00 4.20 -20.13
C VAL A 369 25.98 4.79 -21.16
N THR A 370 25.71 5.99 -21.68
CA THR A 370 26.67 6.67 -22.58
C THR A 370 28.01 6.99 -21.92
N LYS A 371 28.09 6.95 -20.58
CA LYS A 371 29.27 7.33 -19.77
C LYS A 371 29.91 6.16 -19.00
N ILE A 372 29.31 4.98 -19.01
CA ILE A 372 29.73 3.83 -18.18
C ILE A 372 30.10 2.65 -19.08
N HIS A 373 31.21 1.95 -18.77
CA HIS A 373 31.59 0.73 -19.47
C HIS A 373 30.60 -0.43 -19.22
N THR A 374 30.32 -1.25 -20.21
CA THR A 374 29.38 -2.38 -20.13
C THR A 374 29.68 -3.37 -19.01
N LYS A 375 30.96 -3.63 -18.71
CA LYS A 375 31.36 -4.51 -17.58
C LYS A 375 30.98 -3.93 -16.20
N ASP A 376 31.04 -2.62 -16.05
CA ASP A 376 30.67 -1.97 -14.79
C ASP A 376 29.13 -1.93 -14.64
N MET A 377 28.39 -1.83 -15.76
CA MET A 377 26.93 -1.97 -15.73
C MET A 377 26.48 -3.34 -15.23
N GLN A 378 27.13 -4.43 -15.65
CA GLN A 378 26.81 -5.76 -15.12
C GLN A 378 27.03 -5.88 -13.62
N LYS A 379 28.15 -5.34 -13.09
CA LYS A 379 28.40 -5.31 -11.64
C LYS A 379 27.34 -4.51 -10.87
N ILE A 380 26.91 -3.39 -11.43
CA ILE A 380 25.85 -2.56 -10.85
C ILE A 380 24.54 -3.34 -10.81
N THR A 381 24.17 -3.96 -11.92
CA THR A 381 22.96 -4.80 -11.99
C THR A 381 23.00 -5.90 -10.93
N HIS A 382 24.11 -6.64 -10.80
CA HIS A 382 24.25 -7.68 -9.78
C HIS A 382 24.16 -7.12 -8.37
N LEU A 383 24.80 -5.97 -8.09
CA LEU A 383 24.76 -5.33 -6.78
C LEU A 383 23.34 -4.89 -6.42
N VAL A 384 22.66 -4.20 -7.33
CA VAL A 384 21.28 -3.72 -7.09
C VAL A 384 20.33 -4.88 -6.92
N SER A 385 20.41 -5.92 -7.76
CA SER A 385 19.58 -7.11 -7.63
C SER A 385 19.84 -7.87 -6.32
N SER A 386 21.09 -7.92 -5.85
CA SER A 386 21.40 -8.53 -4.55
C SER A 386 20.81 -7.73 -3.38
N ILE A 387 20.86 -6.40 -3.44
CA ILE A 387 20.24 -5.53 -2.43
C ILE A 387 18.71 -5.70 -2.43
N LEU A 388 18.07 -5.69 -3.61
CA LEU A 388 16.63 -5.91 -3.74
C LEU A 388 16.21 -7.27 -3.19
N CYS A 389 16.97 -8.33 -3.51
CA CYS A 389 16.74 -9.67 -2.97
C CYS A 389 16.83 -9.68 -1.43
N SER A 390 17.82 -9.00 -0.87
CA SER A 390 17.99 -8.91 0.60
C SER A 390 16.86 -8.16 1.27
N ILE A 391 16.41 -7.03 0.70
CA ILE A 391 15.28 -6.25 1.23
C ILE A 391 13.99 -7.06 1.12
N GLY A 392 13.72 -7.67 -0.03
CA GLY A 392 12.54 -8.51 -0.23
C GLY A 392 12.50 -9.69 0.73
N LEU A 393 13.63 -10.37 0.97
CA LEU A 393 13.73 -11.45 1.93
C LEU A 393 13.51 -10.99 3.36
N TYR A 394 14.09 -9.86 3.75
CA TYR A 394 13.86 -9.24 5.04
C TYR A 394 12.37 -8.94 5.27
N TRP A 395 11.71 -8.33 4.29
CA TRP A 395 10.28 -8.04 4.39
C TRP A 395 9.42 -9.31 4.41
N PHE A 396 9.75 -10.31 3.61
CA PHE A 396 9.07 -11.60 3.65
C PHE A 396 9.11 -12.20 5.05
N LEU A 397 10.29 -12.27 5.66
CA LEU A 397 10.45 -12.88 6.97
C LEU A 397 9.79 -12.07 8.09
N THR A 398 9.98 -10.76 8.11
CA THR A 398 9.44 -9.91 9.18
C THR A 398 7.92 -9.84 9.16
N ARG A 399 7.29 -9.87 7.99
CA ARG A 399 5.82 -9.84 7.87
C ARG A 399 5.18 -11.22 8.07
N LEU A 400 5.93 -12.29 7.79
CA LEU A 400 5.45 -13.65 8.00
C LEU A 400 5.53 -14.09 9.48
N LEU A 401 6.51 -13.58 10.21
CA LEU A 401 6.82 -13.99 11.59
C LEU A 401 6.30 -12.97 12.63
N GLY A 402 6.03 -11.72 12.23
CA GLY A 402 5.56 -10.65 13.11
C GLY A 402 4.12 -10.36 12.94
#